data_58ffc8c9d11b5f188ce7d8033f594a06
#
_entry.id   58ffc8c9d11b5f188ce7d8033f594a06
#
_cell.length_a   1.000
_cell.length_b   1.000
_cell.length_c   1.000
_cell.angle_alpha   90.00
_cell.angle_beta   90.00
_cell.angle_gamma   90.00
#
_symmetry.space_group_name_H-M   'P 1'
#
loop_
_entity.id
_entity.type
_entity.pdbx_description
1 polymer ?
#
loop_
_entity_poly.entity_id
_entity_poly.type
_entity_poly.pdbx_seq_one_letter_code
_entity_poly.pdbx_strand_id
1 'polypeptide(L)'
;MTLAVRGGKNTGKSTLARLLLHALLTNGEHRFVAFMELDVGQPEFGPPGMLSLHVFDAQRESGVFGPSWCTARVPVRAHFLGDVTPRNDPARYMAAVTDLMETYRQHFASYQSTQHVEALLHVSELMPHTSRASHTCLLYTSD
;
A
#
# COMPACT_ATOMS: atom_id res chain seq x y z
N MET A 1 11.84 -5.05 -4.29
CA MET A 1 12.01 -4.22 -3.06
C MET A 1 10.67 -4.08 -2.36
N THR A 2 10.62 -4.18 -1.03
CA THR A 2 9.40 -3.98 -0.25
C THR A 2 9.59 -2.82 0.72
N LEU A 3 8.68 -1.86 0.71
CA LEU A 3 8.67 -0.69 1.60
C LEU A 3 7.40 -0.71 2.47
N ALA A 4 7.56 -0.54 3.77
CA ALA A 4 6.46 -0.45 4.70
C ALA A 4 6.39 0.94 5.34
N VAL A 5 5.28 1.65 5.16
CA VAL A 5 5.02 2.93 5.84
C VAL A 5 4.06 2.67 7.00
N ARG A 6 4.55 2.78 8.22
CA ARG A 6 3.80 2.53 9.45
C ARG A 6 3.91 3.72 10.41
N GLY A 7 2.85 4.00 11.13
CA GLY A 7 2.87 5.09 12.10
C GLY A 7 1.50 5.33 12.73
N GLY A 8 1.45 6.16 13.74
CA GLY A 8 0.22 6.58 14.39
C GLY A 8 -0.64 7.50 13.51
N LYS A 9 -1.81 7.85 13.99
CA LYS A 9 -2.70 8.78 13.31
C LYS A 9 -2.03 10.15 13.15
N ASN A 10 -2.23 10.81 12.02
CA ASN A 10 -1.72 12.17 11.71
C ASN A 10 -0.17 12.30 11.70
N THR A 11 0.58 11.22 11.45
CA THR A 11 2.05 11.25 11.37
C THR A 11 2.58 11.49 9.96
N GLY A 12 1.73 11.79 8.99
CA GLY A 12 2.14 12.04 7.61
C GLY A 12 2.34 10.79 6.76
N LYS A 13 1.87 9.60 7.19
CA LYS A 13 1.99 8.34 6.43
C LYS A 13 1.52 8.44 4.99
N SER A 14 0.32 8.97 4.78
CA SER A 14 -0.26 9.09 3.44
C SER A 14 0.57 10.04 2.55
N THR A 15 1.06 11.14 3.11
CA THR A 15 1.93 12.06 2.38
C THR A 15 3.24 11.40 1.99
N LEU A 16 3.88 10.69 2.92
CA LEU A 16 5.11 9.95 2.64
C LEU A 16 4.88 8.82 1.62
N ALA A 17 3.79 8.08 1.76
CA ALA A 17 3.44 7.01 0.82
C ALA A 17 3.23 7.53 -0.60
N ARG A 18 2.57 8.68 -0.77
CA ARG A 18 2.40 9.34 -2.08
C ARG A 18 3.75 9.78 -2.68
N LEU A 19 4.61 10.39 -1.86
CA LEU A 19 5.95 10.80 -2.31
C LEU A 19 6.80 9.61 -2.74
N LEU A 20 6.75 8.51 -1.96
CA LEU A 20 7.46 7.27 -2.30
C LEU A 20 6.90 6.63 -3.57
N LEU A 21 5.58 6.53 -3.70
CA LEU A 21 4.96 6.01 -4.91
C LEU A 21 5.39 6.82 -6.14
N HIS A 22 5.35 8.15 -6.02
CA HIS A 22 5.81 9.01 -7.10
C HIS A 22 7.30 8.79 -7.43
N ALA A 23 8.16 8.78 -6.42
CA ALA A 23 9.58 8.57 -6.62
C ALA A 23 9.86 7.23 -7.31
N LEU A 24 9.19 6.15 -6.89
CA LEU A 24 9.32 4.82 -7.47
C LEU A 24 8.86 4.77 -8.94
N LEU A 25 7.78 5.49 -9.28
CA LEU A 25 7.27 5.54 -10.64
C LEU A 25 8.12 6.40 -11.59
N THR A 26 8.87 7.37 -11.05
CA THR A 26 9.62 8.35 -11.85
C THR A 26 11.12 8.10 -11.92
N ASN A 27 11.68 7.28 -11.02
CA ASN A 27 13.12 7.00 -11.00
C ASN A 27 13.62 6.12 -12.16
N GLY A 28 12.71 5.50 -12.91
CA GLY A 28 13.02 4.64 -14.05
C GLY A 28 13.54 3.24 -13.70
N GLU A 29 13.69 2.91 -12.41
CA GLU A 29 14.17 1.60 -11.98
C GLU A 29 13.08 0.54 -11.92
N HIS A 30 11.83 0.98 -11.71
CA HIS A 30 10.69 0.10 -11.53
C HIS A 30 9.65 0.34 -12.63
N ARG A 31 9.30 -0.70 -13.36
CA ARG A 31 8.20 -0.62 -14.31
C ARG A 31 6.85 -0.71 -13.61
N PHE A 32 6.73 -1.61 -12.65
CA PHE A 32 5.50 -1.80 -11.89
C PHE A 32 5.74 -1.52 -10.41
N VAL A 33 4.82 -0.77 -9.82
CA VAL A 33 4.79 -0.52 -8.38
C VAL A 33 3.47 -1.02 -7.83
N ALA A 34 3.53 -1.99 -6.91
CA ALA A 34 2.37 -2.43 -6.17
C ALA A 34 2.16 -1.53 -4.94
N PHE A 35 0.94 -1.10 -4.73
CA PHE A 35 0.54 -0.32 -3.56
C PHE A 35 -0.54 -1.07 -2.80
N MET A 36 -0.24 -1.45 -1.57
CA MET A 36 -1.17 -2.18 -0.70
C MET A 36 -1.67 -1.27 0.41
N GLU A 37 -2.97 -1.00 0.41
CA GLU A 37 -3.64 -0.22 1.43
C GLU A 37 -4.16 -1.13 2.53
N LEU A 38 -3.63 -0.94 3.73
CA LEU A 38 -4.01 -1.67 4.93
C LEU A 38 -4.60 -0.76 6.02
N ASP A 39 -4.76 0.53 5.72
CA ASP A 39 -5.42 1.50 6.60
C ASP A 39 -6.90 1.59 6.24
N VAL A 40 -7.72 0.84 6.96
CA VAL A 40 -9.18 0.80 6.72
C VAL A 40 -9.89 2.11 7.05
N GLY A 41 -9.28 2.94 7.89
CA GLY A 41 -9.89 4.21 8.32
C GLY A 41 -9.76 5.31 7.29
N GLN A 42 -8.63 5.36 6.59
CA GLN A 42 -8.30 6.44 5.65
C GLN A 42 -7.55 5.89 4.42
N PRO A 43 -8.18 5.01 3.62
CA PRO A 43 -7.55 4.53 2.39
C PRO A 43 -7.37 5.67 1.38
N GLU A 44 -6.35 5.57 0.56
CA GLU A 44 -5.97 6.59 -0.42
C GLU A 44 -6.82 6.48 -1.71
N PHE A 45 -7.09 5.24 -2.15
CA PHE A 45 -7.70 4.95 -3.46
C PHE A 45 -9.10 4.35 -3.36
N GLY A 46 -9.62 4.17 -2.16
CA GLY A 46 -10.91 3.53 -1.92
C GLY A 46 -11.74 4.20 -0.83
N PRO A 47 -12.96 3.74 -0.62
CA PRO A 47 -13.80 4.21 0.47
C PRO A 47 -13.31 3.68 1.83
N PRO A 48 -13.59 4.39 2.93
CA PRO A 48 -13.34 3.88 4.28
C PRO A 48 -13.94 2.49 4.49
N GLY A 49 -13.23 1.64 5.22
CA GLY A 49 -13.62 0.26 5.44
C GLY A 49 -13.10 -0.73 4.39
N MET A 50 -12.29 -0.27 3.44
CA MET A 50 -11.72 -1.11 2.39
C MET A 50 -10.22 -1.31 2.57
N LEU A 51 -9.78 -2.54 2.33
CA LEU A 51 -8.38 -2.90 2.08
C LEU A 51 -8.21 -3.20 0.60
N SER A 52 -7.11 -2.79 -0.01
CA SER A 52 -6.92 -2.99 -1.44
C SER A 52 -5.46 -3.14 -1.86
N LEU A 53 -5.28 -3.81 -3.00
CA LEU A 53 -4.03 -3.94 -3.73
C LEU A 53 -4.19 -3.27 -5.10
N HIS A 54 -3.36 -2.28 -5.36
CA HIS A 54 -3.28 -1.57 -6.64
C HIS A 54 -1.93 -1.84 -7.29
N VAL A 55 -1.90 -1.82 -8.62
CA VAL A 55 -0.67 -1.92 -9.40
C VAL A 55 -0.58 -0.72 -10.35
N PHE A 56 0.54 -0.04 -10.32
CA PHE A 56 0.85 1.11 -11.15
C PHE A 56 1.89 0.72 -12.18
N ASP A 57 1.66 1.09 -13.44
CA ASP A 57 2.62 0.91 -14.54
C ASP A 57 3.34 2.25 -14.80
N ALA A 58 4.62 2.32 -14.49
CA ALA A 58 5.41 3.54 -14.64
C ALA A 58 5.40 4.10 -16.07
N GLN A 59 5.25 3.26 -17.11
CA GLN A 59 5.17 3.72 -18.49
C GLN A 59 3.86 4.46 -18.80
N ARG A 60 2.79 4.11 -18.10
CA ARG A 60 1.47 4.75 -18.25
C ARG A 60 1.29 5.94 -17.31
N GLU A 61 1.97 5.89 -16.17
CA GLU A 61 1.83 6.86 -15.08
C GLU A 61 2.98 7.89 -15.08
N SER A 62 4.07 7.63 -15.81
CA SER A 62 5.22 8.53 -15.89
C SER A 62 4.88 9.83 -16.58
N GLY A 63 5.18 10.94 -15.94
CA GLY A 63 4.96 12.29 -16.46
C GLY A 63 3.65 12.95 -16.06
N VAL A 64 2.79 12.25 -15.34
CA VAL A 64 1.54 12.79 -14.81
C VAL A 64 1.67 13.04 -13.32
N PHE A 65 2.32 14.11 -12.93
CA PHE A 65 2.13 14.72 -11.64
C PHE A 65 0.75 15.39 -11.67
N GLY A 66 -0.26 14.66 -11.34
CA GLY A 66 -1.60 15.21 -11.41
C GLY A 66 -2.61 14.30 -10.73
N PRO A 67 -3.86 14.69 -10.73
CA PRO A 67 -4.93 14.01 -10.02
C PRO A 67 -5.20 12.57 -10.48
N SER A 68 -4.51 12.05 -11.48
CA SER A 68 -4.76 10.69 -11.99
C SER A 68 -4.52 9.57 -10.98
N TRP A 69 -3.61 9.77 -10.04
CA TRP A 69 -3.40 8.80 -8.95
C TRP A 69 -4.12 9.15 -7.65
N CYS A 70 -4.73 10.34 -7.60
CA CYS A 70 -5.68 10.70 -6.55
C CYS A 70 -7.13 10.34 -6.93
N THR A 71 -7.36 9.80 -8.13
CA THR A 71 -8.70 9.36 -8.55
C THR A 71 -8.94 7.91 -8.12
N ALA A 72 -10.20 7.59 -7.86
CA ALA A 72 -10.61 6.21 -7.60
C ALA A 72 -10.12 5.28 -8.71
N ARG A 73 -9.42 4.21 -8.32
CA ARG A 73 -8.84 3.23 -9.24
C ARG A 73 -9.47 1.87 -8.99
N VAL A 74 -9.54 1.08 -10.05
CA VAL A 74 -9.94 -0.32 -9.90
C VAL A 74 -8.76 -1.09 -9.30
N PRO A 75 -8.91 -1.65 -8.10
CA PRO A 75 -7.88 -2.46 -7.48
C PRO A 75 -7.73 -3.82 -8.20
N VAL A 76 -6.54 -4.41 -8.12
CA VAL A 76 -6.32 -5.81 -8.52
C VAL A 76 -7.10 -6.76 -7.61
N ARG A 77 -7.14 -6.42 -6.33
CA ARG A 77 -7.88 -7.13 -5.30
C ARG A 77 -8.33 -6.17 -4.22
N ALA A 78 -9.52 -6.36 -3.67
CA ALA A 78 -10.01 -5.56 -2.55
C ALA A 78 -10.92 -6.37 -1.64
N HIS A 79 -10.95 -5.97 -0.36
CA HIS A 79 -11.85 -6.50 0.66
C HIS A 79 -12.55 -5.36 1.38
N PHE A 80 -13.86 -5.40 1.41
CA PHE A 80 -14.66 -4.46 2.19
C PHE A 80 -14.97 -5.07 3.55
N LEU A 81 -14.40 -4.50 4.60
CA LEU A 81 -14.61 -4.94 5.98
C LEU A 81 -15.86 -4.34 6.61
N GLY A 82 -16.29 -3.18 6.10
CA GLY A 82 -17.45 -2.46 6.63
C GLY A 82 -17.20 -1.73 7.94
N ASP A 83 -15.94 -1.66 8.39
CA ASP A 83 -15.51 -0.97 9.60
C ASP A 83 -14.27 -0.12 9.31
N VAL A 84 -14.11 0.96 10.04
CA VAL A 84 -12.96 1.88 9.92
C VAL A 84 -11.82 1.54 10.87
N THR A 85 -11.96 0.45 11.62
CA THR A 85 -10.94 -0.04 12.54
C THR A 85 -10.83 -1.57 12.46
N PRO A 86 -9.61 -2.13 12.42
CA PRO A 86 -9.43 -3.59 12.43
C PRO A 86 -9.72 -4.22 13.80
N ARG A 87 -9.96 -3.43 14.85
CA ARG A 87 -10.13 -3.92 16.23
C ARG A 87 -11.41 -4.72 16.44
N ASN A 88 -12.47 -4.38 15.70
CA ASN A 88 -13.78 -5.01 15.88
C ASN A 88 -13.82 -6.43 15.30
N ASP A 89 -13.03 -6.71 14.27
CA ASP A 89 -12.87 -8.05 13.71
C ASP A 89 -11.42 -8.26 13.21
N PRO A 90 -10.48 -8.50 14.13
CA PRO A 90 -9.08 -8.72 13.78
C PRO A 90 -8.85 -9.94 12.90
N ALA A 91 -9.65 -10.99 13.08
CA ALA A 91 -9.52 -12.23 12.31
C ALA A 91 -9.85 -12.00 10.84
N ARG A 92 -10.96 -11.30 10.55
CA ARG A 92 -11.36 -10.92 9.19
C ARG A 92 -10.36 -9.97 8.55
N TYR A 93 -9.85 -8.99 9.31
CA TYR A 93 -8.80 -8.11 8.85
C TYR A 93 -7.54 -8.89 8.43
N MET A 94 -7.05 -9.80 9.28
CA MET A 94 -5.86 -10.60 8.98
C MET A 94 -6.07 -11.55 7.80
N ALA A 95 -7.26 -12.14 7.67
CA ALA A 95 -7.59 -12.96 6.50
C ALA A 95 -7.54 -12.14 5.20
N ALA A 96 -8.08 -10.92 5.20
CA ALA A 96 -8.04 -10.02 4.07
C ALA A 96 -6.59 -9.60 3.71
N VAL A 97 -5.78 -9.26 4.72
CA VAL A 97 -4.35 -8.95 4.52
C VAL A 97 -3.60 -10.13 3.91
N THR A 98 -3.85 -11.34 4.41
CA THR A 98 -3.22 -12.56 3.89
C THR A 98 -3.59 -12.80 2.42
N ASP A 99 -4.86 -12.65 2.06
CA ASP A 99 -5.31 -12.81 0.67
C ASP A 99 -4.70 -11.74 -0.26
N LEU A 100 -4.59 -10.49 0.19
CA LEU A 100 -3.92 -9.43 -0.59
C LEU A 100 -2.43 -9.74 -0.81
N MET A 101 -1.73 -10.21 0.23
CA MET A 101 -0.32 -10.62 0.12
C MET A 101 -0.12 -11.81 -0.81
N GLU A 102 -1.02 -12.79 -0.74
CA GLU A 102 -0.99 -13.94 -1.64
C GLU A 102 -1.26 -13.53 -3.08
N THR A 103 -2.27 -12.69 -3.30
CA THR A 103 -2.57 -12.10 -4.62
C THR A 103 -1.37 -11.34 -5.17
N TYR A 104 -0.70 -10.53 -4.34
CA TYR A 104 0.53 -9.85 -4.73
C TYR A 104 1.61 -10.84 -5.18
N ARG A 105 1.90 -11.88 -4.40
CA ARG A 105 2.90 -12.89 -4.75
C ARG A 105 2.57 -13.61 -6.04
N GLN A 106 1.32 -14.02 -6.23
CA GLN A 106 0.88 -14.71 -7.45
C GLN A 106 0.95 -13.79 -8.67
N HIS A 107 0.50 -12.54 -8.53
CA HIS A 107 0.49 -11.57 -9.62
C HIS A 107 1.92 -11.25 -10.09
N PHE A 108 2.87 -11.11 -9.16
CA PHE A 108 4.24 -10.74 -9.48
C PHE A 108 5.19 -11.94 -9.65
N ALA A 109 4.85 -13.14 -9.21
CA ALA A 109 5.65 -14.34 -9.49
C ALA A 109 5.83 -14.59 -10.98
N SER A 110 4.85 -14.22 -11.80
CA SER A 110 4.92 -14.33 -13.27
C SER A 110 5.83 -13.28 -13.93
N TYR A 111 6.15 -12.18 -13.25
CA TYR A 111 7.00 -11.10 -13.77
C TYR A 111 8.49 -11.25 -13.42
N GLN A 112 8.86 -12.15 -12.50
CA GLN A 112 10.25 -12.38 -12.10
C GLN A 112 11.14 -12.95 -13.21
N SER A 113 10.58 -13.39 -14.33
CA SER A 113 11.34 -13.90 -15.49
C SER A 113 11.86 -12.81 -16.42
N THR A 114 11.43 -11.57 -16.26
CA THR A 114 11.90 -10.41 -17.04
C THR A 114 12.46 -9.36 -16.08
N GLN A 115 13.64 -8.81 -16.38
CA GLN A 115 14.47 -7.89 -15.58
C GLN A 115 13.80 -6.59 -15.12
N HIS A 116 12.59 -6.64 -14.56
CA HIS A 116 11.90 -5.47 -14.04
C HIS A 116 11.77 -5.59 -12.53
N VAL A 117 12.52 -4.74 -11.84
CA VAL A 117 12.48 -4.62 -10.37
C VAL A 117 11.11 -4.10 -9.96
N GLU A 118 10.46 -4.85 -9.08
CA GLU A 118 9.16 -4.51 -8.54
C GLU A 118 9.32 -3.88 -7.16
N ALA A 119 8.50 -2.91 -6.85
CA ALA A 119 8.40 -2.34 -5.53
C ALA A 119 7.01 -2.61 -4.95
N LEU A 120 6.96 -3.08 -3.72
CA LEU A 120 5.75 -3.16 -2.92
C LEU A 120 5.79 -2.07 -1.87
N LEU A 121 4.84 -1.16 -1.92
CA LEU A 121 4.62 -0.15 -0.90
C LEU A 121 3.34 -0.49 -0.14
N HIS A 122 3.41 -0.64 1.17
CA HIS A 122 2.22 -0.84 1.99
C HIS A 122 2.11 0.20 3.10
N VAL A 123 0.88 0.60 3.38
CA VAL A 123 0.55 1.59 4.41
C VAL A 123 -0.36 0.95 5.44
N SER A 124 0.01 1.03 6.71
CA SER A 124 -0.78 0.50 7.81
C SER A 124 -0.76 1.42 9.03
N GLU A 125 -1.84 1.45 9.77
CA GLU A 125 -1.87 2.08 11.08
C GLU A 125 -1.28 1.13 12.13
N LEU A 126 -0.43 1.66 13.04
CA LEU A 126 0.05 0.91 14.18
C LEU A 126 -1.11 0.62 15.14
N MET A 127 -1.38 -0.66 15.36
CA MET A 127 -2.26 -1.07 16.47
C MET A 127 -1.62 -0.65 17.79
N PRO A 128 -2.30 0.13 18.64
CA PRO A 128 -1.75 0.58 19.92
C PRO A 128 -1.79 -0.56 20.94
N HIS A 129 -0.85 -1.50 20.88
CA HIS A 129 -0.71 -2.56 21.87
C HIS A 129 0.58 -2.52 22.67
N THR A 130 1.38 -1.45 22.56
CA THR A 130 2.52 -1.24 23.47
C THR A 130 2.61 0.22 23.87
N SER A 131 2.57 0.46 25.14
CA SER A 131 2.85 1.72 25.82
C SER A 131 4.20 2.29 25.40
N ARG A 132 4.20 3.47 24.85
CA ARG A 132 5.23 4.32 24.26
C ARG A 132 5.24 4.26 22.72
N ALA A 133 4.21 4.84 22.13
CA ALA A 133 4.27 5.25 20.72
C ALA A 133 5.16 6.48 20.60
N SER A 134 6.41 6.29 20.23
CA SER A 134 7.15 7.35 19.53
C SER A 134 6.43 7.59 18.21
N HIS A 135 6.10 8.84 17.91
CA HIS A 135 5.46 9.28 16.66
C HIS A 135 6.46 9.17 15.49
N THR A 136 6.94 7.98 15.22
CA THR A 136 7.94 7.75 14.18
C THR A 136 7.31 7.01 13.02
N CYS A 137 7.40 7.59 11.84
CA CYS A 137 7.14 6.89 10.59
C CYS A 137 8.33 5.96 10.34
N LEU A 138 8.09 4.65 10.30
CA LEU A 138 9.13 3.66 10.07
C LEU A 138 9.08 3.21 8.61
N LEU A 139 10.21 3.33 7.93
CA LEU A 139 10.47 2.69 6.65
C LEU A 139 11.21 1.37 6.92
N TYR A 140 10.68 0.30 6.40
CA TYR A 140 11.34 -1.01 6.44
C TYR A 140 11.60 -1.45 4.99
N THR A 141 12.86 -1.74 4.69
CA THR A 141 13.26 -2.38 3.43
C THR A 141 13.68 -3.81 3.74
N SER A 142 13.08 -4.79 3.06
CA SER A 142 13.60 -6.14 3.02
C SER A 142 14.19 -6.40 1.63
N ASP A 143 15.43 -6.85 1.61
CA ASP A 143 16.08 -7.35 0.41
C ASP A 143 15.45 -8.67 -0.05
#